data_f57c2bed4d687b44a370edbe1e86d0fe
#
_entry.id   f57c2bed4d687b44a370edbe1e86d0fe
#
_cell.length_a   1.000
_cell.length_b   1.000
_cell.length_c   1.000
_cell.angle_alpha   90.00
_cell.angle_beta   90.00
_cell.angle_gamma   90.00
#
_symmetry.space_group_name_H-M   'P 1'
#
loop_
_entity.id
_entity.type
_entity.pdbx_description
1 polymer ?
#
loop_
_entity_poly.entity_id
_entity_poly.type
_entity_poly.pdbx_seq_one_letter_code
_entity_poly.pdbx_strand_id
1 'polypeptide(L)'
;MNPTKTLLVMAGGTGGHVFPGLAVADQLKKQGWQVSWLGTSERMEAQIVPEHGYDIDFIDITGVRGNGLKRLLMAPLQVVKSIWQARRVLKKRHVDLVLGMGGFASGPGGIAAWMMGIPVVLHEQNAAAGLTNRILCHFSKKVLMGFSGAFHNKKAVLVGNPVREQLLRLPQKNISAGNSPLNVLVVGGSLGAQV
;
A
#
# COMPACT_ATOMS: atom_id res chain seq x y z
N MET A 1 5.83 -25.80 16.76
CA MET A 1 5.57 -24.36 16.58
C MET A 1 5.38 -24.11 15.10
N ASN A 2 4.27 -23.49 14.67
CA ASN A 2 4.15 -23.10 13.27
C ASN A 2 5.24 -22.04 12.95
N PRO A 3 5.92 -22.12 11.80
CA PRO A 3 6.93 -21.15 11.43
C PRO A 3 6.28 -19.75 11.38
N THR A 4 6.97 -18.75 11.91
CA THR A 4 6.52 -17.35 11.89
C THR A 4 6.41 -16.89 10.45
N LYS A 5 5.23 -16.45 10.02
CA LYS A 5 4.99 -15.96 8.65
C LYS A 5 5.50 -14.54 8.49
N THR A 6 6.06 -14.24 7.34
CA THR A 6 6.61 -12.92 7.00
C THR A 6 5.77 -12.23 5.93
N LEU A 7 5.26 -11.04 6.25
CA LEU A 7 4.57 -10.13 5.33
C LEU A 7 5.53 -9.04 4.87
N LEU A 8 5.57 -8.77 3.57
CA LEU A 8 6.12 -7.53 3.02
C LEU A 8 4.98 -6.61 2.57
N VAL A 9 4.85 -5.46 3.21
CA VAL A 9 3.91 -4.40 2.80
C VAL A 9 4.60 -3.51 1.77
N MET A 10 3.94 -3.26 0.66
CA MET A 10 4.37 -2.35 -0.39
C MET A 10 3.37 -1.21 -0.48
N ALA A 11 3.72 -0.08 0.12
CA ALA A 11 2.89 1.11 0.10
C ALA A 11 3.78 2.35 0.16
N GLY A 12 3.46 3.34 -0.64
CA GLY A 12 4.22 4.57 -0.66
C GLY A 12 3.55 5.69 -1.44
N GLY A 13 4.20 6.84 -1.41
CA GLY A 13 3.82 8.04 -2.13
C GLY A 13 2.85 8.94 -1.36
N THR A 14 1.77 8.42 -0.81
CA THR A 14 0.75 9.22 -0.10
C THR A 14 0.24 8.54 1.16
N GLY A 15 -0.28 9.33 2.11
CA GLY A 15 -0.89 8.82 3.34
C GLY A 15 -2.06 7.86 3.09
N GLY A 16 -2.77 8.02 1.97
CA GLY A 16 -3.85 7.11 1.57
C GLY A 16 -3.43 5.66 1.35
N HIS A 17 -2.16 5.41 1.03
CA HIS A 17 -1.59 4.07 0.91
C HIS A 17 -0.86 3.63 2.19
N VAL A 18 -0.09 4.54 2.79
CA VAL A 18 0.79 4.21 3.92
C VAL A 18 -0.01 3.89 5.19
N PHE A 19 -0.97 4.73 5.57
CA PHE A 19 -1.72 4.52 6.81
C PHE A 19 -2.62 3.27 6.82
N PRO A 20 -3.35 2.93 5.76
CA PRO A 20 -4.05 1.64 5.69
C PRO A 20 -3.09 0.45 5.72
N GLY A 21 -1.91 0.58 5.09
CA GLY A 21 -0.86 -0.43 5.18
C GLY A 21 -0.37 -0.64 6.61
N LEU A 22 -0.14 0.44 7.36
CA LEU A 22 0.24 0.38 8.78
C LEU A 22 -0.85 -0.26 9.64
N ALA A 23 -2.12 0.06 9.39
CA ALA A 23 -3.23 -0.54 10.13
C ALA A 23 -3.27 -2.08 9.95
N VAL A 24 -3.02 -2.57 8.74
CA VAL A 24 -2.91 -4.02 8.48
C VAL A 24 -1.65 -4.61 9.12
N ALA A 25 -0.51 -3.91 9.01
CA ALA A 25 0.77 -4.32 9.61
C ALA A 25 0.65 -4.50 11.13
N ASP A 26 0.06 -3.52 11.83
CA ASP A 26 -0.16 -3.56 13.27
C ASP A 26 -1.02 -4.75 13.68
N GLN A 27 -2.09 -5.02 12.93
CA GLN A 27 -3.00 -6.12 13.23
C GLN A 27 -2.34 -7.49 13.01
N LEU A 28 -1.56 -7.66 11.94
CA LEU A 28 -0.87 -8.92 11.67
C LEU A 28 0.31 -9.13 12.62
N LYS A 29 1.03 -8.07 13.02
CA LYS A 29 2.07 -8.14 14.05
C LYS A 29 1.51 -8.66 15.38
N LYS A 30 0.31 -8.21 15.80
CA LYS A 30 -0.39 -8.73 16.98
C LYS A 30 -0.75 -10.22 16.86
N GLN A 31 -0.91 -10.72 15.64
CA GLN A 31 -1.16 -12.14 15.35
C GLN A 31 0.11 -12.97 15.20
N GLY A 32 1.29 -12.40 15.51
CA GLY A 32 2.58 -13.08 15.48
C GLY A 32 3.27 -13.12 14.11
N TRP A 33 2.82 -12.32 13.14
CA TRP A 33 3.54 -12.17 11.87
C TRP A 33 4.75 -11.26 12.02
N GLN A 34 5.81 -11.58 11.30
CA GLN A 34 6.88 -10.62 11.02
C GLN A 34 6.43 -9.71 9.87
N VAL A 35 6.59 -8.40 10.04
CA VAL A 35 6.19 -7.43 9.02
C VAL A 35 7.38 -6.55 8.68
N SER A 36 7.65 -6.41 7.38
CA SER A 36 8.61 -5.48 6.82
C SER A 36 7.99 -4.67 5.70
N TRP A 37 8.69 -3.65 5.21
CA TRP A 37 8.16 -2.72 4.23
C TRP A 37 9.07 -2.58 3.02
N LEU A 38 8.48 -2.36 1.85
CA LEU A 38 9.18 -1.95 0.63
C LEU A 38 8.64 -0.60 0.18
N GLY A 39 9.52 0.38 0.07
CA GLY A 39 9.19 1.75 -0.30
C GLY A 39 10.24 2.43 -1.15
N THR A 40 10.15 3.75 -1.22
CA THR A 40 11.14 4.63 -1.86
C THR A 40 11.71 5.60 -0.83
N SER A 41 12.99 5.97 -0.98
CA SER A 41 13.70 6.79 0.01
C SER A 41 13.24 8.25 0.07
N GLU A 42 12.59 8.74 -0.99
CA GLU A 42 12.25 10.16 -1.15
C GLU A 42 10.80 10.50 -0.77
N ARG A 43 10.04 9.55 -0.26
CA ARG A 43 8.61 9.73 0.02
C ARG A 43 8.29 9.55 1.50
N MET A 44 7.06 9.88 1.86
CA MET A 44 6.62 9.91 3.27
C MET A 44 6.78 8.55 3.98
N GLU A 45 6.73 7.43 3.26
CA GLU A 45 6.95 6.12 3.85
C GLU A 45 8.33 5.96 4.46
N ALA A 46 9.36 6.64 3.92
CA ALA A 46 10.73 6.57 4.43
C ALA A 46 10.87 7.10 5.86
N GLN A 47 10.01 8.03 6.26
CA GLN A 47 9.97 8.58 7.60
C GLN A 47 8.91 7.88 8.48
N ILE A 48 7.68 7.78 7.98
CA ILE A 48 6.53 7.32 8.79
C ILE A 48 6.66 5.85 9.17
N VAL A 49 7.14 4.98 8.29
CA VAL A 49 7.22 3.53 8.55
C VAL A 49 8.18 3.19 9.69
N PRO A 50 9.44 3.74 9.72
CA PRO A 50 10.33 3.56 10.86
C PRO A 50 9.80 4.16 12.17
N GLU A 51 9.11 5.31 12.13
CA GLU A 51 8.48 5.92 13.31
C GLU A 51 7.42 4.99 13.94
N HIS A 52 6.81 4.10 13.15
CA HIS A 52 5.88 3.08 13.64
C HIS A 52 6.55 1.74 14.01
N GLY A 53 7.90 1.71 14.01
CA GLY A 53 8.67 0.53 14.45
C GLY A 53 8.67 -0.62 13.44
N TYR A 54 8.62 -0.31 12.15
CA TYR A 54 8.76 -1.29 11.07
C TYR A 54 10.05 -1.05 10.28
N ASP A 55 10.72 -2.15 9.93
CA ASP A 55 11.84 -2.12 9.01
C ASP A 55 11.37 -1.80 7.59
N ILE A 56 12.06 -0.91 6.91
CA ILE A 56 11.82 -0.57 5.52
C ILE A 56 13.06 -0.80 4.66
N ASP A 57 12.90 -1.48 3.54
CA ASP A 57 13.89 -1.60 2.48
C ASP A 57 13.47 -0.70 1.30
N PHE A 58 14.43 -0.09 0.63
CA PHE A 58 14.18 0.86 -0.45
C PHE A 58 14.54 0.29 -1.82
N ILE A 59 13.78 0.71 -2.83
CA ILE A 59 14.10 0.50 -4.24
C ILE A 59 14.13 1.83 -5.00
N ASP A 60 14.98 1.88 -6.03
CA ASP A 60 15.17 3.07 -6.86
C ASP A 60 14.09 3.09 -7.96
N ILE A 61 12.93 3.67 -7.66
CA ILE A 61 11.91 3.91 -8.66
C ILE A 61 11.29 5.28 -8.47
N THR A 62 11.14 6.01 -9.56
CA THR A 62 10.50 7.33 -9.59
C THR A 62 9.40 7.35 -10.64
N GLY A 63 8.40 8.23 -10.43
CA GLY A 63 7.32 8.40 -11.39
C GLY A 63 7.82 8.91 -12.73
N VAL A 64 7.24 8.42 -13.82
CA VAL A 64 7.64 8.76 -15.20
C VAL A 64 6.93 10.03 -15.71
N ARG A 65 5.86 10.48 -15.05
CA ARG A 65 5.07 11.65 -15.49
C ARG A 65 5.86 12.96 -15.39
N GLY A 66 5.90 13.74 -16.49
CA GLY A 66 6.39 15.12 -16.51
C GLY A 66 7.90 15.31 -16.71
N ASN A 67 8.68 14.29 -17.06
CA ASN A 67 10.14 14.36 -16.99
C ASN A 67 10.92 14.11 -18.30
N GLY A 68 10.41 14.58 -19.43
CA GLY A 68 11.16 14.62 -20.70
C GLY A 68 11.41 13.27 -21.39
N LEU A 69 11.74 13.33 -22.68
CA LEU A 69 11.92 12.14 -23.56
C LEU A 69 13.03 11.19 -23.07
N LYS A 70 14.15 11.73 -22.55
CA LYS A 70 15.27 10.96 -22.03
C LYS A 70 14.88 10.01 -20.89
N ARG A 71 14.03 10.47 -19.98
CA ARG A 71 13.55 9.70 -18.82
C ARG A 71 12.53 8.62 -19.23
N LEU A 72 11.73 8.91 -20.26
CA LEU A 72 10.80 7.94 -20.82
C LEU A 72 11.56 6.76 -21.47
N LEU A 73 12.66 7.03 -22.18
CA LEU A 73 13.51 6.01 -22.79
C LEU A 73 14.26 5.15 -21.74
N MET A 74 14.63 5.75 -20.60
CA MET A 74 15.31 5.05 -19.50
C MET A 74 14.36 4.32 -18.54
N ALA A 75 13.06 4.60 -18.61
CA ALA A 75 12.06 4.02 -17.70
C ALA A 75 12.04 2.48 -17.69
N PRO A 76 12.13 1.76 -18.82
CA PRO A 76 12.18 0.30 -18.81
C PRO A 76 13.37 -0.26 -18.04
N LEU A 77 14.56 0.31 -18.22
CA LEU A 77 15.77 -0.10 -17.49
C LEU A 77 15.63 0.14 -15.99
N GLN A 78 15.05 1.29 -15.60
CA GLN A 78 14.79 1.60 -14.20
C GLN A 78 13.82 0.61 -13.58
N VAL A 79 12.75 0.25 -14.28
CA VAL A 79 11.78 -0.75 -13.82
C VAL A 79 12.46 -2.12 -13.64
N VAL A 80 13.26 -2.57 -14.60
CA VAL A 80 14.01 -3.84 -14.49
C VAL A 80 14.96 -3.81 -13.28
N LYS A 81 15.71 -2.72 -13.09
CA LYS A 81 16.58 -2.53 -11.92
C LYS A 81 15.78 -2.62 -10.63
N SER A 82 14.64 -1.93 -10.56
CA SER A 82 13.77 -1.92 -9.36
C SER A 82 13.19 -3.30 -9.06
N ILE A 83 12.80 -4.08 -10.08
CA ILE A 83 12.35 -5.47 -9.91
C ILE A 83 13.47 -6.33 -9.32
N TRP A 84 14.69 -6.15 -9.79
CA TRP A 84 15.83 -6.91 -9.28
C TRP A 84 16.19 -6.54 -7.83
N GLN A 85 16.11 -5.26 -7.47
CA GLN A 85 16.26 -4.79 -6.09
C GLN A 85 15.15 -5.38 -5.19
N ALA A 86 13.89 -5.32 -5.63
CA ALA A 86 12.76 -5.91 -4.90
C ALA A 86 12.94 -7.43 -4.70
N ARG A 87 13.41 -8.15 -5.73
CA ARG A 87 13.71 -9.59 -5.62
C ARG A 87 14.76 -9.90 -4.55
N ARG A 88 15.80 -9.06 -4.43
CA ARG A 88 16.81 -9.19 -3.36
C ARG A 88 16.20 -9.01 -1.97
N VAL A 89 15.32 -8.01 -1.81
CA VAL A 89 14.62 -7.74 -0.55
C VAL A 89 13.72 -8.94 -0.18
N LEU A 90 12.89 -9.42 -1.12
CA LEU A 90 12.02 -10.58 -0.92
C LEU A 90 12.80 -11.82 -0.44
N LYS A 91 13.96 -12.09 -1.06
CA LYS A 91 14.83 -13.20 -0.68
C LYS A 91 15.48 -12.99 0.69
N LYS A 92 16.03 -11.78 0.95
CA LYS A 92 16.69 -11.41 2.22
C LYS A 92 15.74 -11.52 3.41
N ARG A 93 14.47 -11.13 3.23
CA ARG A 93 13.45 -11.09 4.28
C ARG A 93 12.66 -12.41 4.42
N HIS A 94 12.92 -13.40 3.57
CA HIS A 94 12.18 -14.68 3.56
C HIS A 94 10.66 -14.48 3.53
N VAL A 95 10.19 -13.68 2.56
CA VAL A 95 8.80 -13.22 2.49
C VAL A 95 7.85 -14.35 2.05
N ASP A 96 6.79 -14.59 2.81
CA ASP A 96 5.74 -15.58 2.52
C ASP A 96 4.55 -14.98 1.77
N LEU A 97 4.28 -13.69 1.99
CA LEU A 97 3.14 -12.96 1.43
C LEU A 97 3.51 -11.50 1.16
N VAL A 98 3.04 -10.98 0.06
CA VAL A 98 3.19 -9.57 -0.29
C VAL A 98 1.82 -8.89 -0.30
N LEU A 99 1.71 -7.74 0.37
CA LEU A 99 0.55 -6.87 0.33
C LEU A 99 0.87 -5.58 -0.42
N GLY A 100 0.30 -5.39 -1.61
CA GLY A 100 0.41 -4.17 -2.39
C GLY A 100 -0.74 -3.23 -2.07
N MET A 101 -0.42 -2.03 -1.55
CA MET A 101 -1.38 -0.99 -1.23
C MET A 101 -1.43 0.10 -2.32
N GLY A 102 -0.52 0.06 -3.28
CA GLY A 102 -0.32 1.09 -4.30
C GLY A 102 0.97 1.89 -4.10
N GLY A 103 1.18 2.86 -4.99
CA GLY A 103 2.43 3.62 -5.05
C GLY A 103 3.47 3.00 -5.99
N PHE A 104 4.61 3.68 -6.15
CA PHE A 104 5.61 3.29 -7.15
C PHE A 104 6.34 1.99 -6.81
N ALA A 105 6.63 1.74 -5.52
CA ALA A 105 7.32 0.54 -5.09
C ALA A 105 6.49 -0.74 -5.27
N SER A 106 5.15 -0.64 -5.21
CA SER A 106 4.26 -1.79 -5.36
C SER A 106 4.36 -2.46 -6.72
N GLY A 107 4.58 -1.69 -7.80
CA GLY A 107 4.69 -2.25 -9.16
C GLY A 107 5.83 -3.26 -9.28
N PRO A 108 7.09 -2.82 -9.18
CA PRO A 108 8.25 -3.71 -9.25
C PRO A 108 8.24 -4.81 -8.17
N GLY A 109 7.84 -4.47 -6.95
CA GLY A 109 7.75 -5.42 -5.84
C GLY A 109 6.76 -6.54 -6.10
N GLY A 110 5.57 -6.21 -6.61
CA GLY A 110 4.53 -7.20 -6.95
C GLY A 110 4.94 -8.10 -8.11
N ILE A 111 5.58 -7.55 -9.15
CA ILE A 111 6.11 -8.34 -10.26
C ILE A 111 7.22 -9.28 -9.78
N ALA A 112 8.14 -8.77 -8.95
CA ALA A 112 9.23 -9.59 -8.39
C ALA A 112 8.67 -10.74 -7.53
N ALA A 113 7.66 -10.48 -6.69
CA ALA A 113 7.00 -11.50 -5.89
C ALA A 113 6.33 -12.57 -6.75
N TRP A 114 5.58 -12.15 -7.76
CA TRP A 114 4.96 -13.08 -8.72
C TRP A 114 5.99 -13.96 -9.43
N MET A 115 7.10 -13.39 -9.92
CA MET A 115 8.19 -14.14 -10.55
C MET A 115 8.86 -15.15 -9.62
N MET A 116 8.79 -14.94 -8.32
CA MET A 116 9.33 -15.83 -7.28
C MET A 116 8.29 -16.83 -6.73
N GLY A 117 7.06 -16.83 -7.26
CA GLY A 117 5.98 -17.68 -6.75
C GLY A 117 5.41 -17.25 -5.40
N ILE A 118 5.79 -16.06 -4.91
CA ILE A 118 5.27 -15.50 -3.64
C ILE A 118 3.89 -14.92 -3.91
N PRO A 119 2.86 -15.30 -3.13
CA PRO A 119 1.50 -14.80 -3.34
C PRO A 119 1.42 -13.28 -3.15
N VAL A 120 0.75 -12.61 -4.08
CA VAL A 120 0.49 -11.17 -4.06
C VAL A 120 -0.98 -10.93 -3.74
N VAL A 121 -1.25 -10.18 -2.70
CA VAL A 121 -2.56 -9.63 -2.37
C VAL A 121 -2.51 -8.12 -2.59
N LEU A 122 -3.53 -7.56 -3.21
CA LEU A 122 -3.66 -6.11 -3.40
C LEU A 122 -4.78 -5.57 -2.52
N HIS A 123 -4.62 -4.34 -2.08
CA HIS A 123 -5.70 -3.55 -1.53
C HIS A 123 -5.81 -2.23 -2.30
N GLU A 124 -7.02 -1.91 -2.78
CA GLU A 124 -7.32 -0.63 -3.43
C GLU A 124 -8.21 0.20 -2.51
N GLN A 125 -7.72 1.35 -2.09
CA GLN A 125 -8.39 2.23 -1.13
C GLN A 125 -9.38 3.19 -1.78
N ASN A 126 -9.25 3.39 -3.09
CA ASN A 126 -10.03 4.37 -3.86
C ASN A 126 -11.19 3.68 -4.61
N ALA A 127 -12.21 4.46 -4.95
CA ALA A 127 -13.31 4.00 -5.79
C ALA A 127 -12.87 3.69 -7.24
N ALA A 128 -11.76 4.30 -7.68
CA ALA A 128 -11.14 4.03 -8.98
C ALA A 128 -9.73 3.46 -8.76
N ALA A 129 -9.44 2.33 -9.40
CA ALA A 129 -8.15 1.67 -9.24
C ALA A 129 -6.99 2.49 -9.83
N GLY A 130 -5.92 2.65 -9.05
CA GLY A 130 -4.67 3.23 -9.49
C GLY A 130 -3.98 2.35 -10.55
N LEU A 131 -3.19 2.97 -11.45
CA LEU A 131 -2.53 2.28 -12.56
C LEU A 131 -1.71 1.06 -12.10
N THR A 132 -0.94 1.20 -11.03
CA THR A 132 -0.13 0.12 -10.46
C THR A 132 -1.00 -1.07 -10.05
N ASN A 133 -2.09 -0.84 -9.31
CA ASN A 133 -2.99 -1.89 -8.88
C ASN A 133 -3.75 -2.51 -10.06
N ARG A 134 -4.09 -1.74 -11.09
CA ARG A 134 -4.70 -2.24 -12.34
C ARG A 134 -3.79 -3.23 -13.05
N ILE A 135 -2.50 -2.94 -13.14
CA ILE A 135 -1.52 -3.85 -13.75
C ILE A 135 -1.32 -5.09 -12.86
N LEU A 136 -1.07 -4.89 -11.58
CA LEU A 136 -0.77 -5.98 -10.65
C LEU A 136 -1.95 -6.92 -10.41
N CYS A 137 -3.19 -6.49 -10.62
CA CYS A 137 -4.36 -7.35 -10.42
C CYS A 137 -4.32 -8.60 -11.31
N HIS A 138 -3.66 -8.55 -12.47
CA HIS A 138 -3.47 -9.72 -13.34
C HIS A 138 -2.58 -10.78 -12.69
N PHE A 139 -1.60 -10.37 -11.90
CA PHE A 139 -0.60 -11.20 -11.23
C PHE A 139 -0.96 -11.53 -9.77
N SER A 140 -1.98 -10.88 -9.23
CA SER A 140 -2.39 -11.06 -7.84
C SER A 140 -3.27 -12.30 -7.63
N LYS A 141 -3.19 -12.85 -6.41
CA LYS A 141 -4.05 -13.94 -5.95
C LYS A 141 -5.42 -13.44 -5.50
N LYS A 142 -5.45 -12.25 -4.87
CA LYS A 142 -6.68 -11.58 -4.40
C LYS A 142 -6.51 -10.06 -4.56
N VAL A 143 -7.65 -9.39 -4.73
CA VAL A 143 -7.77 -7.93 -4.72
C VAL A 143 -8.83 -7.55 -3.70
N LEU A 144 -8.42 -6.84 -2.66
CA LEU A 144 -9.29 -6.33 -1.61
C LEU A 144 -9.67 -4.91 -1.98
N MET A 145 -10.93 -4.53 -1.86
CA MET A 145 -11.42 -3.21 -2.24
C MET A 145 -11.97 -2.45 -1.04
N GLY A 146 -11.61 -1.18 -0.92
CA GLY A 146 -12.20 -0.24 0.03
C GLY A 146 -13.60 0.20 -0.39
N PHE A 147 -13.83 0.34 -1.69
CA PHE A 147 -15.10 0.74 -2.29
C PHE A 147 -15.49 -0.21 -3.42
N SER A 148 -16.80 -0.38 -3.63
CA SER A 148 -17.33 -1.12 -4.78
C SER A 148 -16.97 -0.39 -6.09
N GLY A 149 -16.72 -1.16 -7.16
CA GLY A 149 -16.50 -0.60 -8.50
C GLY A 149 -15.04 -0.41 -8.92
N ALA A 150 -14.06 -0.47 -8.00
CA ALA A 150 -12.64 -0.36 -8.36
C ALA A 150 -12.16 -1.49 -9.28
N PHE A 151 -12.68 -2.71 -9.08
CA PHE A 151 -12.39 -3.88 -9.91
C PHE A 151 -13.64 -4.74 -10.10
N HIS A 152 -13.81 -5.29 -11.34
CA HIS A 152 -14.92 -6.17 -11.73
C HIS A 152 -14.41 -7.55 -12.13
N ASN A 153 -13.71 -8.26 -11.24
CA ASN A 153 -13.19 -9.59 -11.53
C ASN A 153 -13.42 -10.55 -10.35
N LYS A 154 -13.33 -11.85 -10.61
CA LYS A 154 -13.58 -12.93 -9.61
C LYS A 154 -12.58 -12.93 -8.42
N LYS A 155 -11.44 -12.21 -8.53
CA LYS A 155 -10.45 -12.10 -7.45
C LYS A 155 -10.76 -10.94 -6.50
N ALA A 156 -11.65 -10.01 -6.89
CA ALA A 156 -11.98 -8.81 -6.16
C ALA A 156 -13.02 -9.08 -5.07
N VAL A 157 -12.74 -8.57 -3.87
CA VAL A 157 -13.62 -8.70 -2.69
C VAL A 157 -13.72 -7.33 -2.01
N LEU A 158 -14.94 -6.88 -1.74
CA LEU A 158 -15.20 -5.66 -0.98
C LEU A 158 -14.96 -5.95 0.52
N VAL A 159 -14.01 -5.25 1.14
CA VAL A 159 -13.64 -5.43 2.55
C VAL A 159 -13.67 -4.13 3.35
N GLY A 160 -13.83 -2.98 2.68
CA GLY A 160 -13.65 -1.66 3.29
C GLY A 160 -12.18 -1.24 3.39
N ASN A 161 -11.96 -0.04 3.92
CA ASN A 161 -10.62 0.49 4.15
C ASN A 161 -10.13 0.16 5.56
N PRO A 162 -8.90 -0.34 5.73
CA PRO A 162 -8.29 -0.52 7.03
C PRO A 162 -8.14 0.83 7.74
N VAL A 163 -8.63 0.89 8.98
CA VAL A 163 -8.60 2.09 9.82
C VAL A 163 -7.69 1.83 11.03
N ARG A 164 -6.89 2.84 11.39
CA ARG A 164 -6.03 2.79 12.58
C ARG A 164 -6.85 2.57 13.84
N GLU A 165 -6.39 1.69 14.72
CA GLU A 165 -7.09 1.32 15.95
C GLU A 165 -7.45 2.53 16.85
N GLN A 166 -6.58 3.54 16.87
CA GLN A 166 -6.81 4.79 17.60
C GLN A 166 -8.11 5.49 17.18
N LEU A 167 -8.44 5.45 15.88
CA LEU A 167 -9.68 6.04 15.36
C LEU A 167 -10.90 5.18 15.69
N LEU A 168 -10.73 3.86 15.73
CA LEU A 168 -11.82 2.94 16.09
C LEU A 168 -12.21 3.03 17.58
N ARG A 169 -11.28 3.48 18.43
CA ARG A 169 -11.50 3.67 19.87
C ARG A 169 -12.12 5.02 20.25
N LEU A 170 -12.30 5.92 19.28
CA LEU A 170 -12.95 7.20 19.56
C LEU A 170 -14.40 6.95 20.03
N PRO A 171 -14.84 7.64 21.11
CA PRO A 171 -16.20 7.52 21.57
C PRO A 171 -17.17 8.00 20.48
N GLN A 172 -18.25 7.25 20.29
CA GLN A 172 -19.33 7.70 19.41
C GLN A 172 -19.94 8.98 20.00
N LYS A 173 -19.89 10.06 19.22
CA LYS A 173 -20.53 11.30 19.60
C LYS A 173 -22.06 11.12 19.47
N ASN A 174 -22.77 11.19 20.57
CA ASN A 174 -24.24 11.27 20.53
C ASN A 174 -24.62 12.61 19.88
N ILE A 175 -25.04 12.56 18.63
CA ILE A 175 -25.64 13.72 17.98
C ILE A 175 -27.06 13.81 18.51
N SER A 176 -27.27 14.62 19.58
CA SER A 176 -28.60 14.96 20.02
C SER A 176 -29.29 15.78 18.90
N ALA A 177 -30.43 15.31 18.45
CA ALA A 177 -31.29 16.04 17.53
C ALA A 177 -31.87 17.27 18.23
N GLY A 178 -31.07 18.32 18.41
CA GLY A 178 -31.47 19.61 18.96
C GLY A 178 -31.29 20.72 17.93
N ASN A 179 -31.89 21.87 18.14
CA ASN A 179 -31.80 23.06 17.27
C ASN A 179 -30.40 23.73 17.28
N SER A 180 -29.34 23.02 17.67
CA SER A 180 -27.97 23.54 17.66
C SER A 180 -27.40 23.52 16.22
N PRO A 181 -26.62 24.52 15.82
CA PRO A 181 -25.97 24.53 14.52
C PRO A 181 -25.11 23.27 14.30
N LEU A 182 -25.18 22.67 13.12
CA LEU A 182 -24.37 21.55 12.74
C LEU A 182 -22.91 22.02 12.49
N ASN A 183 -21.96 21.50 13.26
CA ASN A 183 -20.54 21.74 13.02
C ASN A 183 -20.02 20.71 12.02
N VAL A 184 -19.63 21.17 10.82
CA VAL A 184 -19.08 20.33 9.77
C VAL A 184 -17.58 20.58 9.63
N LEU A 185 -16.78 19.53 9.78
CA LEU A 185 -15.35 19.56 9.50
C LEU A 185 -15.09 18.83 8.17
N VAL A 186 -14.53 19.53 7.19
CA VAL A 186 -14.08 18.94 5.93
C VAL A 186 -12.56 18.78 5.96
N VAL A 187 -12.08 17.54 5.78
CA VAL A 187 -10.66 17.23 5.79
C VAL A 187 -10.25 16.76 4.40
N GLY A 188 -9.33 17.49 3.78
CA GLY A 188 -8.75 17.11 2.48
C GLY A 188 -7.55 16.16 2.64
N GLY A 189 -7.36 15.26 1.66
CA GLY A 189 -6.16 14.42 1.57
C GLY A 189 -4.94 15.19 1.08
N SER A 190 -3.73 14.66 1.32
CA SER A 190 -2.44 15.36 1.11
C SER A 190 -2.16 15.84 -0.33
N LEU A 191 -2.75 15.21 -1.35
CA LEU A 191 -2.57 15.58 -2.75
C LEU A 191 -3.90 15.79 -3.51
N GLY A 192 -5.03 15.49 -2.88
CA GLY A 192 -6.37 15.59 -3.50
C GLY A 192 -7.13 16.88 -3.15
N ALA A 193 -6.57 17.72 -2.31
CA ALA A 193 -7.20 18.97 -1.84
C ALA A 193 -6.65 20.23 -2.53
N GLN A 194 -5.81 20.11 -3.54
CA GLN A 194 -5.40 21.21 -4.40
C GLN A 194 -6.44 21.35 -5.53
N VAL A 195 -7.41 22.21 -5.30
CA VAL A 195 -8.35 22.72 -6.31
C VAL A 195 -8.09 24.20 -6.47
#